data_7e206a95b396dd6c87497a216b0d1677
#
_entry.id   7e206a95b396dd6c87497a216b0d1677
#
_cell.length_a   1.000
_cell.length_b   1.000
_cell.length_c   1.000
_cell.angle_alpha   90.00
_cell.angle_beta   90.00
_cell.angle_gamma   90.00
#
_symmetry.space_group_name_H-M   'P 1'
#
loop_
_entity.id
_entity.type
_entity.pdbx_description
1 polymer ?
#
loop_
_entity_poly.entity_id
_entity_poly.type
_entity_poly.pdbx_seq_one_letter_code
_entity_poly.pdbx_strand_id
1 'polypeptide(L)'
;ISLIGCVLPRTIRHLRSVVNGKAPTKGYLYETGNLAFHLSLIFILIGIALGSLYGMKGQAIINVGDRFVNTATSYDTLGFGKFSSEKSLPPFALTVTDFHAKYDPKTNAPEDYKLDVDISYPIESKAVHKVIKVNSPLTYGSTKIYLQANGYSPMVSIKDKTGKTEFEGAVPFLPQDGNLTSSGAIKLPDANPQIGIIGTFTPTYSMTNSKGAVSAFPEALDP
;
A
#
# COMPACT_ATOMS: atom_id res chain seq x y z
N ILE A 1 23.63 -23.34 -2.51
CA ILE A 1 23.90 -24.51 -3.40
C ILE A 1 24.79 -25.52 -2.70
N SER A 2 25.88 -25.10 -2.05
CA SER A 2 26.81 -25.96 -1.32
C SER A 2 26.14 -26.76 -0.18
N LEU A 3 25.27 -26.16 0.61
CA LEU A 3 24.57 -26.81 1.73
C LEU A 3 23.67 -27.96 1.27
N ILE A 4 22.91 -27.79 0.17
CA ILE A 4 22.08 -28.85 -0.40
C ILE A 4 22.95 -29.96 -0.98
N GLY A 5 24.09 -29.62 -1.62
CA GLY A 5 25.03 -30.57 -2.13
C GLY A 5 25.61 -31.52 -1.04
N CYS A 6 25.67 -31.05 0.20
CA CYS A 6 26.12 -31.86 1.33
C CYS A 6 24.96 -32.59 2.04
N VAL A 7 23.84 -31.95 2.24
CA VAL A 7 22.70 -32.48 3.02
C VAL A 7 21.96 -33.57 2.22
N LEU A 8 21.70 -33.36 0.94
CA LEU A 8 20.93 -34.29 0.12
C LEU A 8 21.55 -35.70 0.02
N PRO A 9 22.86 -35.86 -0.31
CA PRO A 9 23.49 -37.18 -0.35
C PRO A 9 23.50 -37.87 1.02
N ARG A 10 23.66 -37.10 2.09
CA ARG A 10 23.61 -37.61 3.46
C ARG A 10 22.22 -38.14 3.81
N THR A 11 21.15 -37.36 3.51
CA THR A 11 19.77 -37.79 3.76
C THR A 11 19.41 -39.04 2.94
N ILE A 12 19.80 -39.11 1.67
CA ILE A 12 19.57 -40.29 0.82
C ILE A 12 20.30 -41.52 1.39
N ARG A 13 21.54 -41.37 1.85
CA ARG A 13 22.33 -42.45 2.44
C ARG A 13 21.67 -42.96 3.73
N HIS A 14 21.20 -42.03 4.57
CA HIS A 14 20.52 -42.38 5.81
C HIS A 14 19.18 -43.08 5.54
N LEU A 15 18.38 -42.58 4.58
CA LEU A 15 17.15 -43.23 4.14
C LEU A 15 17.39 -44.68 3.71
N ARG A 16 18.39 -44.94 2.87
CA ARG A 16 18.78 -46.32 2.47
C ARG A 16 19.16 -47.20 3.65
N SER A 17 19.81 -46.61 4.64
CA SER A 17 20.20 -47.31 5.87
C SER A 17 18.99 -47.66 6.75
N VAL A 18 17.99 -46.76 6.86
CA VAL A 18 16.75 -46.99 7.59
C VAL A 18 15.88 -48.04 6.89
N VAL A 19 15.71 -47.93 5.57
CA VAL A 19 14.94 -48.92 4.77
C VAL A 19 15.56 -50.31 4.86
N ASN A 20 16.88 -50.41 4.93
CA ASN A 20 17.60 -51.66 5.09
C ASN A 20 17.67 -52.15 6.55
N GLY A 21 16.95 -51.51 7.48
CA GLY A 21 16.94 -51.89 8.91
C GLY A 21 18.25 -51.65 9.67
N LYS A 22 19.21 -50.91 9.10
CA LYS A 22 20.55 -50.67 9.67
C LYS A 22 20.67 -49.42 10.53
N ALA A 23 19.66 -48.54 10.51
CA ALA A 23 19.67 -47.31 11.28
C ALA A 23 18.26 -47.00 11.89
N PRO A 24 18.21 -46.31 13.06
CA PRO A 24 16.96 -45.97 13.69
C PRO A 24 16.22 -44.83 12.93
N THR A 25 14.89 -44.89 12.92
CA THR A 25 14.02 -43.91 12.23
C THR A 25 14.13 -42.49 12.78
N LYS A 26 14.48 -42.32 14.06
CA LYS A 26 14.64 -40.99 14.68
C LYS A 26 15.72 -40.14 14.01
N GLY A 27 16.87 -40.72 13.65
CA GLY A 27 17.93 -40.00 12.95
C GLY A 27 17.49 -39.55 11.53
N TYR A 28 16.73 -40.39 10.84
CA TYR A 28 16.19 -40.08 9.51
C TYR A 28 15.23 -38.87 9.55
N LEU A 29 14.31 -38.82 10.52
CA LEU A 29 13.38 -37.69 10.67
C LEU A 29 14.12 -36.36 10.89
N TYR A 30 15.21 -36.38 11.66
CA TYR A 30 16.02 -35.19 11.91
C TYR A 30 16.71 -34.68 10.64
N GLU A 31 17.32 -35.58 9.86
CA GLU A 31 18.00 -35.23 8.61
C GLU A 31 17.00 -34.81 7.54
N THR A 32 15.83 -35.44 7.48
CA THR A 32 14.75 -35.06 6.54
C THR A 32 14.20 -33.68 6.88
N GLY A 33 14.01 -33.38 8.18
CA GLY A 33 13.60 -32.05 8.63
C GLY A 33 14.59 -30.96 8.25
N ASN A 34 15.89 -31.24 8.43
CA ASN A 34 16.95 -30.31 8.02
C ASN A 34 16.98 -30.11 6.50
N LEU A 35 16.83 -31.18 5.71
CA LEU A 35 16.72 -31.06 4.25
C LEU A 35 15.49 -30.22 3.84
N ALA A 36 14.31 -30.50 4.42
CA ALA A 36 13.08 -29.75 4.15
C ALA A 36 13.25 -28.26 4.48
N PHE A 37 13.87 -27.94 5.60
CA PHE A 37 14.19 -26.57 5.97
C PHE A 37 15.04 -25.84 4.92
N HIS A 38 16.14 -26.46 4.47
CA HIS A 38 17.01 -25.85 3.46
C HIS A 38 16.34 -25.73 2.09
N LEU A 39 15.50 -26.71 1.70
CA LEU A 39 14.72 -26.63 0.48
C LEU A 39 13.69 -25.52 0.56
N SER A 40 13.02 -25.34 1.71
CA SER A 40 12.03 -24.26 1.88
C SER A 40 12.66 -22.87 1.72
N LEU A 41 13.88 -22.66 2.22
CA LEU A 41 14.62 -21.41 2.01
C LEU A 41 14.88 -21.14 0.52
N ILE A 42 15.23 -22.17 -0.25
CA ILE A 42 15.43 -22.02 -1.70
C ILE A 42 14.11 -21.68 -2.40
N PHE A 43 13.00 -22.36 -2.05
CA PHE A 43 11.70 -22.04 -2.63
C PHE A 43 11.26 -20.62 -2.30
N ILE A 44 11.54 -20.14 -1.08
CA ILE A 44 11.29 -18.73 -0.70
C ILE A 44 12.11 -17.79 -1.59
N LEU A 45 13.40 -18.04 -1.76
CA LEU A 45 14.26 -17.21 -2.62
C LEU A 45 13.79 -17.21 -4.08
N ILE A 46 13.41 -18.36 -4.61
CA ILE A 46 12.82 -18.48 -5.96
C ILE A 46 11.52 -17.68 -6.03
N GLY A 47 10.64 -17.79 -5.04
CA GLY A 47 9.39 -17.04 -4.97
C GLY A 47 9.61 -15.53 -4.96
N ILE A 48 10.57 -15.05 -4.15
CA ILE A 48 10.96 -13.63 -4.11
C ILE A 48 11.51 -13.19 -5.47
N ALA A 49 12.37 -13.99 -6.09
CA ALA A 49 12.96 -13.68 -7.39
C ALA A 49 11.87 -13.60 -8.49
N LEU A 50 10.96 -14.56 -8.54
CA LEU A 50 9.84 -14.54 -9.48
C LEU A 50 8.93 -13.33 -9.23
N GLY A 51 8.58 -13.04 -7.98
CA GLY A 51 7.79 -11.86 -7.62
C GLY A 51 8.47 -10.55 -8.02
N SER A 52 9.79 -10.46 -7.89
CA SER A 52 10.56 -9.28 -8.30
C SER A 52 10.67 -9.15 -9.82
N LEU A 53 10.75 -10.26 -10.54
CA LEU A 53 10.92 -10.25 -12.00
C LEU A 53 9.60 -10.02 -12.75
N TYR A 54 8.50 -10.56 -12.25
CA TYR A 54 7.18 -10.54 -12.91
C TYR A 54 6.16 -9.70 -12.19
N GLY A 55 6.45 -9.21 -10.98
CA GLY A 55 5.52 -8.43 -10.18
C GLY A 55 5.36 -6.99 -10.68
N MET A 56 4.31 -6.34 -10.19
CA MET A 56 4.08 -4.91 -10.30
C MET A 56 3.72 -4.37 -8.92
N LYS A 57 4.18 -3.17 -8.61
CA LYS A 57 3.82 -2.43 -7.41
C LYS A 57 3.48 -1.00 -7.80
N GLY A 58 2.29 -0.55 -7.41
CA GLY A 58 1.85 0.81 -7.65
C GLY A 58 1.24 1.41 -6.39
N GLN A 59 1.37 2.72 -6.23
CA GLN A 59 0.72 3.49 -5.18
C GLN A 59 0.00 4.67 -5.83
N ALA A 60 -1.21 4.93 -5.39
CA ALA A 60 -2.01 6.05 -5.85
C ALA A 60 -2.74 6.69 -4.66
N ILE A 61 -2.82 8.01 -4.67
CA ILE A 61 -3.63 8.79 -3.76
C ILE A 61 -4.95 9.05 -4.46
N ILE A 62 -6.05 8.63 -3.85
CA ILE A 62 -7.38 8.74 -4.44
C ILE A 62 -8.28 9.42 -3.43
N ASN A 63 -8.89 10.54 -3.80
CA ASN A 63 -9.85 11.21 -2.94
C ASN A 63 -11.18 10.45 -2.91
N VAL A 64 -11.93 10.63 -1.83
CA VAL A 64 -13.32 10.13 -1.77
C VAL A 64 -14.13 10.83 -2.88
N GLY A 65 -14.84 10.03 -3.67
CA GLY A 65 -15.58 10.46 -4.86
C GLY A 65 -14.82 10.30 -6.17
N ASP A 66 -13.48 10.17 -6.14
CA ASP A 66 -12.67 10.05 -7.35
C ASP A 66 -12.65 8.62 -7.89
N ARG A 67 -12.47 8.54 -9.20
CA ARG A 67 -12.35 7.28 -9.94
C ARG A 67 -10.91 7.06 -10.38
N PHE A 68 -10.35 5.95 -9.95
CA PHE A 68 -9.06 5.44 -10.40
C PHE A 68 -9.27 4.43 -11.53
N VAL A 69 -8.53 4.59 -12.62
CA VAL A 69 -8.46 3.60 -13.71
C VAL A 69 -7.05 3.00 -13.71
N ASN A 70 -6.94 1.68 -13.76
CA ASN A 70 -5.65 0.99 -13.69
C ASN A 70 -4.83 1.17 -14.98
N THR A 71 -4.27 2.37 -15.14
CA THR A 71 -3.34 2.75 -16.21
C THR A 71 -2.04 3.26 -15.58
N ALA A 72 -0.94 3.21 -16.30
CA ALA A 72 0.36 3.63 -15.77
C ALA A 72 0.38 5.09 -15.31
N THR A 73 -0.38 5.96 -15.96
CA THR A 73 -0.46 7.39 -15.67
C THR A 73 -1.29 7.72 -14.43
N SER A 74 -2.07 6.75 -13.92
CA SER A 74 -2.94 6.94 -12.74
C SER A 74 -2.21 6.74 -11.41
N TYR A 75 -0.96 6.31 -11.44
CA TYR A 75 -0.18 6.05 -10.24
C TYR A 75 0.75 7.20 -9.90
N ASP A 76 0.86 7.54 -8.63
CA ASP A 76 1.88 8.45 -8.11
C ASP A 76 3.26 7.79 -8.11
N THR A 77 3.29 6.49 -7.84
CA THR A 77 4.49 5.66 -7.92
C THR A 77 4.15 4.33 -8.54
N LEU A 78 4.88 3.93 -9.57
CA LEU A 78 4.69 2.68 -10.28
C LEU A 78 6.04 2.02 -10.59
N GLY A 79 6.18 0.75 -10.23
CA GLY A 79 7.33 -0.05 -10.52
C GLY A 79 6.95 -1.39 -11.11
N PHE A 80 7.63 -1.78 -12.19
CA PHE A 80 7.49 -3.08 -12.84
C PHE A 80 8.71 -3.95 -12.61
N GLY A 81 8.50 -5.23 -12.45
CA GLY A 81 9.54 -6.22 -12.56
C GLY A 81 10.10 -6.27 -13.99
N LYS A 82 11.31 -6.83 -14.14
CA LYS A 82 12.04 -6.82 -15.42
C LYS A 82 11.25 -7.38 -16.62
N PHE A 83 10.32 -8.32 -16.37
CA PHE A 83 9.52 -8.98 -17.39
C PHE A 83 8.04 -8.54 -17.38
N SER A 84 7.71 -7.51 -16.62
CA SER A 84 6.38 -6.89 -16.58
C SER A 84 6.40 -5.54 -17.28
N SER A 85 5.25 -5.08 -17.74
CA SER A 85 5.09 -3.79 -18.40
C SER A 85 3.66 -3.27 -18.21
N GLU A 86 3.38 -2.05 -18.68
CA GLU A 86 2.05 -1.45 -18.69
C GLU A 86 0.98 -2.36 -19.34
N LYS A 87 1.37 -3.13 -20.36
CA LYS A 87 0.47 -4.09 -21.03
C LYS A 87 0.01 -5.24 -20.12
N SER A 88 0.70 -5.48 -19.02
CA SER A 88 0.34 -6.49 -18.03
C SER A 88 -0.63 -5.99 -16.96
N LEU A 89 -0.99 -4.70 -16.98
CA LEU A 89 -1.95 -4.15 -16.03
C LEU A 89 -3.36 -4.70 -16.29
N PRO A 90 -4.03 -5.31 -15.31
CA PRO A 90 -5.39 -5.78 -15.49
C PRO A 90 -6.37 -4.60 -15.66
N PRO A 91 -7.34 -4.68 -16.60
CA PRO A 91 -8.22 -3.57 -16.94
C PRO A 91 -9.35 -3.43 -15.91
N PHE A 92 -9.10 -2.72 -14.80
CA PHE A 92 -10.14 -2.38 -13.83
C PHE A 92 -10.22 -0.89 -13.58
N ALA A 93 -11.38 -0.44 -13.10
CA ALA A 93 -11.56 0.88 -12.53
C ALA A 93 -12.17 0.75 -11.13
N LEU A 94 -11.79 1.67 -10.25
CA LEU A 94 -12.21 1.71 -8.85
C LEU A 94 -12.62 3.12 -8.51
N THR A 95 -13.81 3.30 -7.92
CA THR A 95 -14.28 4.57 -7.37
C THR A 95 -14.29 4.45 -5.86
N VAL A 96 -13.64 5.37 -5.16
CA VAL A 96 -13.70 5.46 -3.70
C VAL A 96 -15.02 6.14 -3.33
N THR A 97 -15.90 5.40 -2.65
CA THR A 97 -17.23 5.93 -2.27
C THR A 97 -17.25 6.50 -0.87
N ASP A 98 -16.49 5.89 0.06
CA ASP A 98 -16.41 6.41 1.43
C ASP A 98 -15.16 5.86 2.15
N PHE A 99 -14.74 6.56 3.21
CA PHE A 99 -13.67 6.16 4.09
C PHE A 99 -14.05 6.36 5.55
N HIS A 100 -13.92 5.31 6.34
CA HIS A 100 -14.21 5.33 7.77
C HIS A 100 -12.98 5.01 8.59
N ALA A 101 -12.66 5.88 9.54
CA ALA A 101 -11.65 5.66 10.57
C ALA A 101 -12.32 5.60 11.94
N LYS A 102 -11.97 4.60 12.74
CA LYS A 102 -12.44 4.46 14.10
C LYS A 102 -11.27 4.51 15.07
N TYR A 103 -11.41 5.32 16.10
CA TYR A 103 -10.42 5.48 17.16
C TYR A 103 -11.00 5.09 18.50
N ASP A 104 -10.19 4.56 19.38
CA ASP A 104 -10.56 4.30 20.77
C ASP A 104 -10.76 5.63 21.50
N PRO A 105 -11.92 5.88 22.12
CA PRO A 105 -12.22 7.18 22.73
C PRO A 105 -11.42 7.48 24.00
N LYS A 106 -10.71 6.51 24.58
CA LYS A 106 -9.91 6.70 25.80
C LYS A 106 -8.42 6.88 25.51
N THR A 107 -7.93 6.17 24.49
CA THR A 107 -6.49 6.12 24.18
C THR A 107 -6.14 6.84 22.90
N ASN A 108 -7.14 7.26 22.11
CA ASN A 108 -6.99 7.80 20.76
C ASN A 108 -6.24 6.88 19.78
N ALA A 109 -6.11 5.58 20.16
CA ALA A 109 -5.47 4.61 19.29
C ALA A 109 -6.39 4.23 18.10
N PRO A 110 -5.84 4.05 16.89
CA PRO A 110 -6.62 3.60 15.75
C PRO A 110 -7.11 2.16 15.98
N GLU A 111 -8.43 1.93 15.85
CA GLU A 111 -9.05 0.61 15.99
C GLU A 111 -9.37 -0.05 14.67
N ASP A 112 -9.97 0.67 13.72
CA ASP A 112 -10.39 0.12 12.42
C ASP A 112 -10.31 1.19 11.33
N TYR A 113 -9.89 0.75 10.15
CA TYR A 113 -9.94 1.54 8.93
C TYR A 113 -10.67 0.76 7.86
N LYS A 114 -11.67 1.38 7.26
CA LYS A 114 -12.55 0.80 6.25
C LYS A 114 -12.65 1.73 5.05
N LEU A 115 -12.41 1.20 3.88
CA LEU A 115 -12.55 1.89 2.61
C LEU A 115 -13.65 1.22 1.80
N ASP A 116 -14.70 1.95 1.50
CA ASP A 116 -15.80 1.51 0.64
C ASP A 116 -15.48 1.91 -0.81
N VAL A 117 -15.58 0.97 -1.72
CA VAL A 117 -15.24 1.17 -3.14
C VAL A 117 -16.22 0.46 -4.06
N ASP A 118 -16.44 1.08 -5.21
CA ASP A 118 -17.13 0.46 -6.33
C ASP A 118 -16.12 0.08 -7.40
N ILE A 119 -15.96 -1.21 -7.69
CA ILE A 119 -14.99 -1.73 -8.66
C ILE A 119 -15.67 -2.30 -9.90
N SER A 120 -15.17 -1.96 -11.06
CA SER A 120 -15.56 -2.50 -12.38
C SER A 120 -14.39 -3.29 -12.97
N TYR A 121 -14.66 -4.54 -13.37
CA TYR A 121 -13.69 -5.40 -14.06
C TYR A 121 -14.41 -6.29 -15.09
N PRO A 122 -14.14 -6.14 -16.38
CA PRO A 122 -13.37 -5.07 -17.05
C PRO A 122 -13.93 -3.67 -16.78
N ILE A 123 -13.22 -2.63 -17.23
CA ILE A 123 -13.53 -1.20 -16.93
C ILE A 123 -14.97 -0.82 -17.25
N GLU A 124 -15.54 -1.37 -18.36
CA GLU A 124 -16.91 -1.10 -18.81
C GLU A 124 -17.98 -1.95 -18.11
N SER A 125 -17.58 -2.90 -17.25
CA SER A 125 -18.55 -3.74 -16.55
C SER A 125 -19.29 -2.96 -15.48
N LYS A 126 -20.45 -3.50 -15.06
CA LYS A 126 -21.22 -2.94 -13.95
C LYS A 126 -20.34 -2.93 -12.69
N ALA A 127 -20.26 -1.79 -12.02
CA ALA A 127 -19.54 -1.66 -10.78
C ALA A 127 -20.17 -2.53 -9.67
N VAL A 128 -19.32 -3.12 -8.85
CA VAL A 128 -19.70 -3.94 -7.70
C VAL A 128 -19.09 -3.32 -6.46
N HIS A 129 -19.95 -3.09 -5.46
CA HIS A 129 -19.52 -2.57 -4.17
C HIS A 129 -18.64 -3.57 -3.42
N LYS A 130 -17.52 -3.11 -2.89
CA LYS A 130 -16.56 -3.87 -2.10
C LYS A 130 -16.03 -3.03 -0.95
N VAL A 131 -15.50 -3.72 0.05
CA VAL A 131 -14.89 -3.09 1.22
C VAL A 131 -13.46 -3.57 1.35
N ILE A 132 -12.55 -2.63 1.54
CA ILE A 132 -11.14 -2.88 1.82
C ILE A 132 -10.86 -2.49 3.27
N LYS A 133 -10.20 -3.36 4.03
CA LYS A 133 -9.77 -3.08 5.40
C LYS A 133 -8.27 -3.31 5.55
N VAL A 134 -7.72 -2.80 6.63
CA VAL A 134 -6.36 -3.15 7.04
C VAL A 134 -6.25 -4.66 7.18
N ASN A 135 -5.20 -5.26 6.60
CA ASN A 135 -4.98 -6.71 6.54
C ASN A 135 -6.04 -7.54 5.77
N SER A 136 -7.03 -6.88 5.14
CA SER A 136 -8.04 -7.52 4.30
C SER A 136 -8.12 -6.83 2.94
N PRO A 137 -7.12 -7.05 2.06
CA PRO A 137 -7.06 -6.43 0.75
C PRO A 137 -8.15 -6.95 -0.17
N LEU A 138 -8.56 -6.10 -1.11
CA LEU A 138 -9.39 -6.53 -2.22
C LEU A 138 -8.52 -7.31 -3.22
N THR A 139 -8.92 -8.54 -3.53
CA THR A 139 -8.23 -9.37 -4.50
C THR A 139 -9.03 -9.46 -5.79
N TYR A 140 -8.38 -9.16 -6.90
CA TYR A 140 -8.95 -9.28 -8.24
C TYR A 140 -7.97 -10.00 -9.17
N GLY A 141 -8.26 -11.25 -9.52
CA GLY A 141 -7.31 -12.10 -10.23
C GLY A 141 -6.00 -12.25 -9.42
N SER A 142 -4.89 -11.87 -10.02
CA SER A 142 -3.55 -11.85 -9.38
C SER A 142 -3.24 -10.53 -8.68
N THR A 143 -4.09 -9.51 -8.81
CA THR A 143 -3.87 -8.17 -8.22
C THR A 143 -4.50 -8.08 -6.84
N LYS A 144 -3.75 -7.51 -5.90
CA LYS A 144 -4.22 -7.19 -4.56
C LYS A 144 -4.16 -5.68 -4.34
N ILE A 145 -5.26 -5.11 -3.88
CA ILE A 145 -5.40 -3.69 -3.59
C ILE A 145 -5.48 -3.54 -2.07
N TYR A 146 -4.53 -2.80 -1.53
CA TYR A 146 -4.38 -2.59 -0.09
C TYR A 146 -4.71 -1.15 0.28
N LEU A 147 -5.39 -0.95 1.40
CA LEU A 147 -5.44 0.33 2.09
C LEU A 147 -4.14 0.49 2.88
N GLN A 148 -3.28 1.42 2.47
CA GLN A 148 -1.96 1.61 3.10
C GLN A 148 -1.93 2.78 4.08
N ALA A 149 -2.61 3.88 3.74
CA ALA A 149 -2.66 5.08 4.54
C ALA A 149 -3.95 5.85 4.27
N ASN A 150 -4.25 6.80 5.11
CA ASN A 150 -5.31 7.79 4.93
C ASN A 150 -4.77 9.19 5.20
N GLY A 151 -5.50 10.20 4.76
CA GLY A 151 -5.16 11.60 4.95
C GLY A 151 -6.35 12.48 4.60
N TYR A 152 -6.09 13.76 4.47
CA TYR A 152 -7.09 14.75 4.13
C TYR A 152 -6.77 15.41 2.80
N SER A 153 -7.81 15.71 2.04
CA SER A 153 -7.76 16.50 0.81
C SER A 153 -8.71 17.69 0.94
N PRO A 154 -8.31 18.75 1.67
CA PRO A 154 -9.14 19.92 1.81
C PRO A 154 -9.41 20.58 0.45
N MET A 155 -10.64 21.07 0.27
CA MET A 155 -10.99 21.90 -0.86
C MET A 155 -10.32 23.28 -0.73
N VAL A 156 -9.52 23.63 -1.70
CA VAL A 156 -8.76 24.89 -1.72
C VAL A 156 -9.20 25.72 -2.91
N SER A 157 -9.50 26.98 -2.68
CA SER A 157 -9.75 27.98 -3.73
C SER A 157 -8.70 29.08 -3.64
N ILE A 158 -7.99 29.33 -4.74
CA ILE A 158 -6.96 30.38 -4.84
C ILE A 158 -7.47 31.39 -5.87
N LYS A 159 -7.51 32.66 -5.44
CA LYS A 159 -7.93 33.78 -6.29
C LYS A 159 -6.81 34.80 -6.41
N ASP A 160 -6.72 35.43 -7.56
CA ASP A 160 -5.85 36.56 -7.78
C ASP A 160 -6.39 37.84 -7.10
N LYS A 161 -5.62 38.94 -7.20
CA LYS A 161 -6.01 40.24 -6.63
C LYS A 161 -7.27 40.84 -7.26
N THR A 162 -7.67 40.36 -8.44
CA THR A 162 -8.89 40.82 -9.15
C THR A 162 -10.12 40.00 -8.76
N GLY A 163 -9.93 38.92 -7.97
CA GLY A 163 -10.99 37.99 -7.59
C GLY A 163 -11.17 36.83 -8.57
N LYS A 164 -10.37 36.75 -9.63
CA LYS A 164 -10.40 35.63 -10.58
C LYS A 164 -9.86 34.38 -9.92
N THR A 165 -10.58 33.26 -10.04
CA THR A 165 -10.14 31.95 -9.53
C THR A 165 -9.03 31.40 -10.42
N GLU A 166 -7.85 31.18 -9.84
CA GLU A 166 -6.68 30.59 -10.48
C GLU A 166 -6.59 29.08 -10.21
N PHE A 167 -7.15 28.63 -9.08
CA PHE A 167 -7.24 27.21 -8.72
C PHE A 167 -8.45 26.97 -7.83
N GLU A 168 -9.15 25.87 -8.06
CA GLU A 168 -10.19 25.37 -7.17
C GLU A 168 -10.26 23.84 -7.26
N GLY A 169 -10.10 23.17 -6.11
CA GLY A 169 -10.14 21.70 -6.07
C GLY A 169 -9.63 21.11 -4.76
N ALA A 170 -9.79 19.81 -4.63
CA ALA A 170 -9.24 19.03 -3.52
C ALA A 170 -7.72 18.91 -3.69
N VAL A 171 -6.98 19.22 -2.63
CA VAL A 171 -5.51 19.11 -2.60
C VAL A 171 -5.13 18.04 -1.59
N PRO A 172 -4.53 16.93 -2.02
CA PRO A 172 -4.04 15.91 -1.10
C PRO A 172 -2.91 16.46 -0.23
N PHE A 173 -3.08 16.37 1.08
CA PHE A 173 -2.04 16.66 2.06
C PHE A 173 -1.53 15.34 2.65
N LEU A 174 -0.22 15.12 2.54
CA LEU A 174 0.43 13.88 2.95
C LEU A 174 0.79 13.92 4.43
N PRO A 175 0.29 12.97 5.25
CA PRO A 175 0.62 12.88 6.67
C PRO A 175 2.12 12.73 6.90
N GLN A 176 2.63 13.49 7.86
CA GLN A 176 4.04 13.47 8.28
C GLN A 176 4.21 12.78 9.64
N ASP A 177 3.12 12.64 10.40
CA ASP A 177 3.11 12.02 11.73
C ASP A 177 1.79 11.27 12.00
N GLY A 178 1.73 10.60 13.15
CA GLY A 178 0.54 9.84 13.59
C GLY A 178 -0.68 10.69 13.93
N ASN A 179 -0.50 11.99 14.15
CA ASN A 179 -1.56 12.96 14.41
C ASN A 179 -2.05 13.65 13.14
N LEU A 180 -1.69 13.12 11.97
CA LEU A 180 -2.05 13.59 10.65
C LEU A 180 -1.67 15.06 10.39
N THR A 181 -0.62 15.59 11.05
CA THR A 181 0.02 16.83 10.60
C THR A 181 0.54 16.56 9.20
N SER A 182 0.04 17.28 8.22
CA SER A 182 0.22 16.92 6.81
C SER A 182 0.83 18.07 6.02
N SER A 183 1.59 17.77 4.98
CA SER A 183 2.12 18.75 4.04
C SER A 183 1.54 18.56 2.64
N GLY A 184 1.24 19.66 1.97
CA GLY A 184 0.73 19.66 0.60
C GLY A 184 1.37 20.76 -0.23
N ALA A 185 1.29 20.61 -1.55
CA ALA A 185 1.80 21.58 -2.50
C ALA A 185 0.81 21.81 -3.64
N ILE A 186 0.62 23.08 -4.00
CA ILE A 186 -0.22 23.49 -5.11
C ILE A 186 0.67 24.21 -6.12
N LYS A 187 0.56 23.85 -7.39
CA LYS A 187 1.28 24.51 -8.48
C LYS A 187 0.27 25.29 -9.32
N LEU A 188 0.60 26.55 -9.58
CA LEU A 188 -0.17 27.45 -10.47
C LEU A 188 0.70 27.72 -11.71
N PRO A 189 0.73 26.80 -12.70
CA PRO A 189 1.60 26.92 -13.85
C PRO A 189 1.21 28.07 -14.77
N ASP A 190 -0.07 28.45 -14.80
CA ASP A 190 -0.61 29.50 -15.64
C ASP A 190 -0.49 30.90 -15.02
N ALA A 191 -0.07 31.00 -13.76
CA ALA A 191 0.23 32.28 -13.12
C ALA A 191 1.49 32.93 -13.70
N ASN A 192 1.52 34.26 -13.74
CA ASN A 192 2.70 35.01 -14.19
C ASN A 192 3.19 35.95 -13.08
N PRO A 193 4.33 35.68 -12.42
CA PRO A 193 5.19 34.49 -12.58
C PRO A 193 4.51 33.20 -12.10
N GLN A 194 5.02 32.05 -12.52
CA GLN A 194 4.56 30.75 -12.02
C GLN A 194 4.72 30.66 -10.50
N ILE A 195 3.71 30.19 -9.79
CA ILE A 195 3.68 30.14 -8.34
C ILE A 195 3.56 28.70 -7.86
N GLY A 196 4.37 28.33 -6.87
CA GLY A 196 4.22 27.14 -6.07
C GLY A 196 3.89 27.49 -4.63
N ILE A 197 2.83 26.92 -4.08
CA ILE A 197 2.39 27.13 -2.69
C ILE A 197 2.63 25.83 -1.93
N ILE A 198 3.37 25.91 -0.82
CA ILE A 198 3.54 24.78 0.11
C ILE A 198 2.79 25.14 1.38
N GLY A 199 1.97 24.19 1.86
CA GLY A 199 1.15 24.40 3.06
C GLY A 199 1.25 23.23 4.03
N THR A 200 0.91 23.50 5.29
CA THR A 200 0.70 22.51 6.34
C THR A 200 -0.78 22.46 6.68
N PHE A 201 -1.31 21.25 6.81
CA PHE A 201 -2.67 21.00 7.25
C PHE A 201 -2.66 20.23 8.56
N THR A 202 -3.41 20.72 9.54
CA THR A 202 -3.60 20.08 10.84
C THR A 202 -5.09 19.84 11.06
N PRO A 203 -5.58 18.58 11.03
CA PRO A 203 -6.99 18.29 11.23
C PRO A 203 -7.53 18.86 12.55
N THR A 204 -6.73 18.80 13.60
CA THR A 204 -7.02 19.38 14.91
C THR A 204 -5.80 20.20 15.34
N TYR A 205 -5.81 21.51 15.11
CA TYR A 205 -4.71 22.37 15.50
C TYR A 205 -4.63 22.47 17.04
N SER A 206 -3.46 22.24 17.62
CA SER A 206 -3.22 22.40 19.05
C SER A 206 -2.33 23.58 19.38
N MET A 207 -1.19 23.70 18.71
CA MET A 207 -0.21 24.78 18.95
C MET A 207 0.70 24.98 17.74
N THR A 208 1.48 26.05 17.78
CA THR A 208 2.61 26.25 16.88
C THR A 208 3.92 26.23 17.67
N ASN A 209 4.88 25.43 17.21
CA ASN A 209 6.22 25.37 17.78
C ASN A 209 7.27 25.82 16.73
N SER A 210 8.57 25.69 17.06
CA SER A 210 9.66 26.06 16.15
C SER A 210 9.72 25.29 14.84
N LYS A 211 9.00 24.15 14.73
CA LYS A 211 8.90 23.32 13.52
C LYS A 211 7.60 23.56 12.73
N GLY A 212 6.69 24.39 13.25
CA GLY A 212 5.42 24.71 12.61
C GLY A 212 4.18 24.33 13.45
N ALA A 213 3.03 24.29 12.80
CA ALA A 213 1.77 23.90 13.42
C ALA A 213 1.78 22.41 13.80
N VAL A 214 1.16 22.08 14.94
CA VAL A 214 1.07 20.73 15.50
C VAL A 214 -0.40 20.32 15.59
N SER A 215 -0.70 19.09 15.20
CA SER A 215 -2.04 18.50 15.31
C SER A 215 -2.17 17.66 16.57
N ALA A 216 -3.32 17.75 17.23
CA ALA A 216 -3.73 16.87 18.32
C ALA A 216 -4.68 15.76 17.86
N PHE A 217 -4.96 15.66 16.55
CA PHE A 217 -5.84 14.61 16.02
C PHE A 217 -5.45 13.20 16.57
N PRO A 218 -6.39 12.32 16.93
CA PRO A 218 -7.83 12.39 16.70
C PRO A 218 -8.63 13.12 17.80
N GLU A 219 -8.00 13.81 18.73
CA GLU A 219 -8.70 14.62 19.71
C GLU A 219 -9.55 15.68 19.00
N ALA A 220 -10.82 15.78 19.37
CA ALA A 220 -11.64 16.90 18.95
C ALA A 220 -11.24 18.13 19.78
N LEU A 221 -11.15 19.31 19.15
CA LEU A 221 -11.17 20.53 19.90
C LEU A 221 -12.55 20.67 20.54
N ASP A 222 -12.62 20.96 21.83
CA ASP A 222 -13.86 21.42 22.43
C ASP A 222 -14.31 22.68 21.68
N PRO A 223 -15.58 22.73 21.25
CA PRO A 223 -16.09 23.85 20.47
C PRO A 223 -16.11 25.15 21.25
#